data_1ae752f4c0df3237a799b00c69e34b74
#
_entry.id   1ae752f4c0df3237a799b00c69e34b74
#
_cell.length_a   1.000
_cell.length_b   1.000
_cell.length_c   1.000
_cell.angle_alpha   90.00
_cell.angle_beta   90.00
_cell.angle_gamma   90.00
#
_symmetry.space_group_name_H-M   'P 1'
#
loop_
_entity.id
_entity.type
_entity.pdbx_description
1 polymer ?
#
loop_
_entity_poly.entity_id
_entity_poly.type
_entity_poly.pdbx_seq_one_letter_code
_entity_poly.pdbx_strand_id
1 'polypeptide(L)'
;MKRKKRGGERIVKAKPSGYEERRVRRLGKVRLLIGFLLLAVIAGGGWLVWKQITVPYSPENTGSAVSNTVSEKEGEILPSYDDGFNLKLATADSPLTKENEPELTEFEGVQVDKRIVPALEALLEAAEKEEVPLTITQGYVSPEEQDALFEEEVQRLMKENDYSRVMAEQTAIKTVPKGGQDESQTGLSVRVAAPDQKGKFEDTAQYRWLSRHSIEYGFVFRFPEGKSTYTGREFDSSYLRYVGNDAAARMRQLQMCLEEYAEYASR
;
A
#
# COMPACT_ATOMS: atom_id res chain seq x y z
N MET A 1 19.25 14.59 85.42
CA MET A 1 18.89 14.35 83.98
C MET A 1 20.12 14.64 83.09
N LYS A 2 20.83 13.61 82.61
CA LYS A 2 22.05 13.79 81.75
C LYS A 2 21.68 13.37 80.33
N ARG A 3 21.75 14.31 79.37
CA ARG A 3 21.55 14.06 77.94
C ARG A 3 22.82 13.46 77.35
N LYS A 4 22.71 12.23 76.77
CA LYS A 4 23.75 11.51 76.06
C LYS A 4 23.84 12.04 74.61
N LYS A 5 24.97 12.60 74.24
CA LYS A 5 25.28 13.00 72.83
C LYS A 5 25.51 11.74 72.00
N ARG A 6 24.78 11.58 70.92
CA ARG A 6 25.06 10.54 69.88
C ARG A 6 26.22 11.05 68.97
N GLY A 7 27.28 10.31 68.93
CA GLY A 7 28.41 10.54 68.01
C GLY A 7 27.98 10.15 66.59
N GLY A 8 28.21 11.06 65.64
CA GLY A 8 28.03 10.76 64.21
C GLY A 8 29.25 9.99 63.67
N GLU A 9 29.03 8.79 63.21
CA GLU A 9 30.01 8.02 62.43
C GLU A 9 30.26 8.69 61.09
N ARG A 10 31.49 9.14 60.86
CA ARG A 10 31.94 9.56 59.52
C ARG A 10 32.20 8.32 58.65
N ILE A 11 31.36 8.10 57.65
CA ILE A 11 31.62 7.10 56.62
C ILE A 11 32.81 7.56 55.81
N VAL A 12 33.96 6.93 56.02
CA VAL A 12 35.18 7.13 55.19
C VAL A 12 34.97 6.36 53.91
N LYS A 13 34.70 7.05 52.79
CA LYS A 13 34.66 6.42 51.45
C LYS A 13 36.05 5.93 51.10
N ALA A 14 36.23 4.62 50.98
CA ALA A 14 37.47 4.01 50.52
C ALA A 14 37.85 4.51 49.13
N LYS A 15 39.11 4.80 48.88
CA LYS A 15 39.66 5.20 47.59
C LYS A 15 39.60 4.01 46.63
N PRO A 16 39.05 4.16 45.41
CA PRO A 16 38.97 3.05 44.46
C PRO A 16 40.35 2.50 44.10
N SER A 17 40.47 1.19 43.95
CA SER A 17 41.71 0.54 43.57
C SER A 17 42.13 0.95 42.16
N GLY A 18 43.45 1.03 41.89
CA GLY A 18 43.99 1.47 40.60
C GLY A 18 43.54 0.61 39.39
N TYR A 19 42.87 -0.54 39.64
CA TYR A 19 42.21 -1.37 38.62
C TYR A 19 40.87 -0.77 38.18
N GLU A 20 40.07 -0.24 39.13
CA GLU A 20 38.77 0.36 38.82
C GLU A 20 38.95 1.68 38.06
N GLU A 21 39.94 2.50 38.39
CA GLU A 21 40.26 3.72 37.66
C GLU A 21 40.63 3.45 36.18
N ARG A 22 41.42 2.39 35.93
CA ARG A 22 41.78 1.99 34.55
C ARG A 22 40.57 1.48 33.77
N ARG A 23 39.64 0.78 34.41
CA ARG A 23 38.40 0.29 33.80
C ARG A 23 37.45 1.44 33.43
N VAL A 24 37.29 2.41 34.32
CA VAL A 24 36.45 3.60 34.08
C VAL A 24 37.04 4.45 32.95
N ARG A 25 38.38 4.63 32.89
CA ARG A 25 39.04 5.37 31.79
C ARG A 25 38.92 4.65 30.44
N ARG A 26 38.96 3.31 30.40
CA ARG A 26 38.72 2.51 29.18
C ARG A 26 37.25 2.60 28.70
N LEU A 27 36.31 2.50 29.62
CA LEU A 27 34.87 2.66 29.31
C LEU A 27 34.56 4.08 28.82
N GLY A 28 35.23 5.11 29.38
CA GLY A 28 35.08 6.48 28.89
C GLY A 28 35.57 6.66 27.45
N LYS A 29 36.72 6.07 27.09
CA LYS A 29 37.26 6.12 25.72
C LYS A 29 36.36 5.34 24.71
N VAL A 30 35.82 4.20 25.11
CA VAL A 30 34.90 3.41 24.26
C VAL A 30 33.56 4.16 24.04
N ARG A 31 33.03 4.80 25.07
CA ARG A 31 31.82 5.63 24.95
C ARG A 31 32.04 6.84 24.03
N LEU A 32 33.22 7.46 24.10
CA LEU A 32 33.59 8.58 23.22
C LEU A 32 33.76 8.13 21.76
N LEU A 33 34.35 6.97 21.51
CA LEU A 33 34.44 6.37 20.17
C LEU A 33 33.07 6.00 19.56
N ILE A 34 32.17 5.41 20.35
CA ILE A 34 30.82 5.10 19.93
C ILE A 34 30.05 6.41 19.63
N GLY A 35 30.21 7.44 20.44
CA GLY A 35 29.60 8.76 20.20
C GLY A 35 30.07 9.39 18.88
N PHE A 36 31.39 9.31 18.58
CA PHE A 36 31.94 9.80 17.30
C PHE A 36 31.46 9.00 16.10
N LEU A 37 31.31 7.67 16.23
CA LEU A 37 30.81 6.80 15.18
C LEU A 37 29.32 7.09 14.86
N LEU A 38 28.50 7.32 15.90
CA LEU A 38 27.09 7.72 15.73
C LEU A 38 26.97 9.09 15.08
N LEU A 39 27.81 10.07 15.46
CA LEU A 39 27.81 11.38 14.82
C LEU A 39 28.26 11.32 13.35
N ALA A 40 29.23 10.47 13.01
CA ALA A 40 29.65 10.26 11.63
C ALA A 40 28.55 9.63 10.76
N VAL A 41 27.77 8.69 11.31
CA VAL A 41 26.63 8.08 10.62
C VAL A 41 25.51 9.09 10.40
N ILE A 42 25.21 9.93 11.40
CA ILE A 42 24.19 10.99 11.27
C ILE A 42 24.65 12.06 10.27
N ALA A 43 25.90 12.49 10.30
CA ALA A 43 26.43 13.48 9.37
C ALA A 43 26.55 12.92 7.93
N GLY A 44 26.98 11.67 7.77
CA GLY A 44 27.06 10.99 6.48
C GLY A 44 25.68 10.68 5.89
N GLY A 45 24.74 10.19 6.70
CA GLY A 45 23.36 9.95 6.30
C GLY A 45 22.63 11.23 5.94
N GLY A 46 22.78 12.28 6.74
CA GLY A 46 22.23 13.61 6.46
C GLY A 46 22.76 14.22 5.16
N TRP A 47 24.05 14.03 4.85
CA TRP A 47 24.64 14.52 3.60
C TRP A 47 24.12 13.77 2.37
N LEU A 48 23.93 12.45 2.45
CA LEU A 48 23.35 11.65 1.37
C LEU A 48 21.90 12.02 1.11
N VAL A 49 21.09 12.19 2.17
CA VAL A 49 19.69 12.61 2.06
C VAL A 49 19.61 14.05 1.52
N TRP A 50 20.48 14.96 1.99
CA TRP A 50 20.52 16.34 1.50
C TRP A 50 20.90 16.42 0.02
N LYS A 51 21.84 15.57 -0.44
CA LYS A 51 22.22 15.49 -1.85
C LYS A 51 21.09 14.96 -2.74
N GLN A 52 20.19 14.11 -2.23
CA GLN A 52 18.98 13.68 -2.95
C GLN A 52 17.88 14.75 -2.99
N ILE A 53 17.80 15.62 -1.97
CA ILE A 53 16.78 16.68 -1.89
C ILE A 53 17.22 17.95 -2.65
N THR A 54 18.52 18.20 -2.80
CA THR A 54 19.07 19.38 -3.47
C THR A 54 19.46 19.17 -4.93
N VAL A 55 18.84 18.23 -5.65
CA VAL A 55 18.86 18.28 -7.11
C VAL A 55 17.95 19.46 -7.50
N PRO A 56 18.48 20.59 -7.97
CA PRO A 56 17.62 21.68 -8.41
C PRO A 56 16.82 21.16 -9.60
N TYR A 57 15.48 21.15 -9.47
CA TYR A 57 14.58 21.10 -10.61
C TYR A 57 14.92 22.31 -11.51
N SER A 58 15.60 22.06 -12.60
CA SER A 58 15.87 23.07 -13.62
C SER A 58 14.65 23.15 -14.53
N PRO A 59 13.86 24.22 -14.51
CA PRO A 59 12.83 24.44 -15.50
C PRO A 59 13.49 25.07 -16.75
N GLU A 60 14.29 24.32 -17.47
CA GLU A 60 14.64 24.68 -18.85
C GLU A 60 13.72 23.90 -19.77
N ASN A 61 12.60 24.55 -20.12
CA ASN A 61 12.04 24.37 -21.44
C ASN A 61 11.27 25.59 -21.89
N THR A 62 11.98 26.62 -22.31
CA THR A 62 11.51 27.60 -23.29
C THR A 62 11.39 26.92 -24.65
N GLY A 63 10.20 27.05 -25.24
CA GLY A 63 9.75 26.55 -26.50
C GLY A 63 10.81 26.26 -27.57
N SER A 64 10.91 25.02 -27.92
CA SER A 64 11.30 24.56 -29.23
C SER A 64 10.39 23.42 -29.59
N ALA A 65 9.73 23.55 -30.73
CA ALA A 65 8.97 22.48 -31.33
C ALA A 65 9.86 21.24 -31.43
N VAL A 66 9.69 20.33 -30.48
CA VAL A 66 10.30 18.99 -30.56
C VAL A 66 9.49 18.25 -31.60
N SER A 67 10.04 18.15 -32.78
CA SER A 67 9.73 17.09 -33.72
C SER A 67 9.77 15.77 -32.95
N ASN A 68 8.60 15.18 -32.75
CA ASN A 68 8.45 13.84 -32.18
C ASN A 68 9.10 12.82 -33.09
N THR A 69 10.39 12.59 -32.96
CA THR A 69 10.96 11.28 -33.26
C THR A 69 10.71 10.42 -32.02
N VAL A 70 9.46 10.00 -31.87
CA VAL A 70 9.11 8.85 -31.07
C VAL A 70 9.89 7.69 -31.67
N SER A 71 10.88 7.20 -30.92
CA SER A 71 11.41 5.85 -31.15
C SER A 71 10.20 4.93 -30.98
N GLU A 72 9.63 4.51 -32.11
CA GLU A 72 8.64 3.44 -32.20
C GLU A 72 9.25 2.15 -31.66
N LYS A 73 9.24 1.98 -30.34
CA LYS A 73 8.85 0.70 -29.82
C LYS A 73 7.33 0.70 -29.96
N GLU A 74 6.82 -0.16 -30.82
CA GLU A 74 5.42 -0.54 -30.86
C GLU A 74 5.00 -1.04 -29.45
N GLY A 75 4.74 -0.12 -28.54
CA GLY A 75 3.97 -0.33 -27.34
C GLY A 75 2.54 -0.10 -27.77
N GLU A 76 1.75 -1.15 -27.79
CA GLU A 76 0.31 -1.09 -27.93
C GLU A 76 -0.23 0.02 -27.03
N ILE A 77 -0.80 1.06 -27.64
CA ILE A 77 -1.39 2.18 -26.88
C ILE A 77 -2.60 1.58 -26.19
N LEU A 78 -2.46 1.32 -24.89
CA LEU A 78 -3.58 0.86 -24.08
C LEU A 78 -4.72 1.89 -24.16
N PRO A 79 -5.96 1.47 -24.41
CA PRO A 79 -7.06 2.38 -24.58
C PRO A 79 -7.25 3.24 -23.32
N SER A 80 -7.17 4.56 -23.48
CA SER A 80 -7.54 5.51 -22.44
C SER A 80 -9.03 5.71 -22.48
N TYR A 81 -9.74 5.19 -21.48
CA TYR A 81 -11.18 5.38 -21.34
C TYR A 81 -11.43 6.60 -20.45
N ASP A 82 -11.84 7.70 -21.06
CA ASP A 82 -12.12 8.99 -20.39
C ASP A 82 -13.63 9.17 -20.19
N ASP A 83 -14.32 8.13 -19.74
CA ASP A 83 -15.76 8.16 -19.47
C ASP A 83 -16.10 8.40 -17.98
N GLY A 84 -15.12 8.67 -17.15
CA GLY A 84 -15.27 8.85 -15.70
C GLY A 84 -15.56 7.54 -14.94
N PHE A 85 -15.83 6.44 -15.67
CA PHE A 85 -16.15 5.15 -15.06
C PHE A 85 -14.94 4.55 -14.33
N ASN A 86 -13.74 4.79 -14.84
CA ASN A 86 -12.49 4.31 -14.24
C ASN A 86 -12.28 4.80 -12.80
N LEU A 87 -12.84 5.94 -12.44
CA LEU A 87 -12.72 6.54 -11.11
C LEU A 87 -13.96 6.31 -10.24
N LYS A 88 -14.97 5.60 -10.74
CA LYS A 88 -16.18 5.33 -10.00
C LYS A 88 -15.91 4.45 -8.79
N LEU A 89 -16.41 4.88 -7.66
CA LEU A 89 -16.36 4.12 -6.41
C LEU A 89 -17.56 3.18 -6.30
N ALA A 90 -17.32 2.00 -5.73
CA ALA A 90 -18.35 1.07 -5.27
C ALA A 90 -18.26 0.94 -3.75
N THR A 91 -18.99 1.76 -3.04
CA THR A 91 -18.97 1.84 -1.58
C THR A 91 -20.39 1.89 -1.00
N ALA A 92 -20.53 1.79 0.32
CA ALA A 92 -21.81 1.94 1.00
C ALA A 92 -22.47 3.32 0.73
N ASP A 93 -21.66 4.37 0.60
CA ASP A 93 -22.11 5.75 0.35
C ASP A 93 -22.36 6.01 -1.15
N SER A 94 -21.75 5.20 -2.03
CA SER A 94 -21.89 5.30 -3.48
C SER A 94 -22.05 3.89 -4.09
N PRO A 95 -23.21 3.23 -3.88
CA PRO A 95 -23.43 1.89 -4.41
C PRO A 95 -23.60 1.92 -5.93
N LEU A 96 -23.13 0.86 -6.58
CA LEU A 96 -23.32 0.68 -8.02
C LEU A 96 -24.82 0.46 -8.35
N THR A 97 -25.24 1.03 -9.46
CA THR A 97 -26.58 0.88 -10.01
C THR A 97 -26.53 0.07 -11.30
N LYS A 98 -27.67 -0.42 -11.77
CA LYS A 98 -27.79 -1.17 -13.03
C LYS A 98 -27.23 -0.42 -14.26
N GLU A 99 -27.22 0.91 -14.22
CA GLU A 99 -26.66 1.74 -15.30
C GLU A 99 -25.14 1.64 -15.40
N ASN A 100 -24.51 1.03 -14.42
CA ASN A 100 -23.06 0.88 -14.31
C ASN A 100 -22.62 -0.59 -14.40
N GLU A 101 -23.46 -1.46 -14.93
CA GLU A 101 -23.08 -2.86 -15.18
C GLU A 101 -21.88 -2.91 -16.14
N PRO A 102 -20.80 -3.62 -15.79
CA PRO A 102 -19.64 -3.78 -16.66
C PRO A 102 -19.98 -4.68 -17.86
N GLU A 103 -19.34 -4.44 -18.99
CA GLU A 103 -19.36 -5.40 -20.10
C GLU A 103 -18.30 -6.49 -19.85
N LEU A 104 -18.77 -7.59 -19.30
CA LEU A 104 -17.90 -8.68 -18.86
C LEU A 104 -17.37 -9.53 -20.01
N THR A 105 -16.14 -10.01 -19.83
CA THR A 105 -15.51 -11.05 -20.64
C THR A 105 -14.69 -11.97 -19.74
N GLU A 106 -14.48 -13.21 -20.20
CA GLU A 106 -13.61 -14.14 -19.49
C GLU A 106 -12.13 -13.82 -19.78
N PHE A 107 -11.31 -13.78 -18.73
CA PHE A 107 -9.87 -13.60 -18.80
C PHE A 107 -9.21 -14.41 -17.69
N GLU A 108 -8.25 -15.28 -18.02
CA GLU A 108 -7.53 -16.15 -17.07
C GLU A 108 -8.45 -16.90 -16.08
N GLY A 109 -9.62 -17.33 -16.55
CA GLY A 109 -10.60 -18.10 -15.76
C GLY A 109 -11.47 -17.27 -14.82
N VAL A 110 -11.41 -15.95 -14.89
CA VAL A 110 -12.29 -15.03 -14.15
C VAL A 110 -13.04 -14.09 -15.09
N GLN A 111 -14.14 -13.50 -14.63
CA GLN A 111 -14.84 -12.46 -15.38
C GLN A 111 -14.24 -11.07 -15.03
N VAL A 112 -14.00 -10.25 -16.05
CA VAL A 112 -13.54 -8.86 -15.90
C VAL A 112 -14.26 -7.96 -16.90
N ASP A 113 -14.25 -6.65 -16.68
CA ASP A 113 -14.68 -5.70 -17.71
C ASP A 113 -13.74 -5.78 -18.93
N LYS A 114 -14.33 -5.93 -20.12
CA LYS A 114 -13.56 -6.10 -21.37
C LYS A 114 -12.53 -4.99 -21.60
N ARG A 115 -12.77 -3.78 -21.06
CA ARG A 115 -11.90 -2.62 -21.22
C ARG A 115 -10.54 -2.77 -20.57
N ILE A 116 -10.43 -3.57 -19.50
CA ILE A 116 -9.16 -3.74 -18.78
C ILE A 116 -8.32 -4.89 -19.30
N VAL A 117 -8.85 -5.73 -20.20
CA VAL A 117 -8.14 -6.91 -20.71
C VAL A 117 -6.78 -6.56 -21.31
N PRO A 118 -6.65 -5.57 -22.22
CA PRO A 118 -5.33 -5.23 -22.77
C PRO A 118 -4.32 -4.79 -21.70
N ALA A 119 -4.78 -4.07 -20.67
CA ALA A 119 -3.94 -3.63 -19.57
C ALA A 119 -3.51 -4.80 -18.66
N LEU A 120 -4.42 -5.77 -18.43
CA LEU A 120 -4.10 -6.99 -17.68
C LEU A 120 -3.09 -7.86 -18.44
N GLU A 121 -3.28 -8.06 -19.73
CA GLU A 121 -2.34 -8.79 -20.60
C GLU A 121 -0.95 -8.18 -20.52
N ALA A 122 -0.84 -6.88 -20.72
CA ALA A 122 0.44 -6.17 -20.67
C ALA A 122 1.11 -6.27 -19.28
N LEU A 123 0.31 -6.17 -18.19
CA LEU A 123 0.80 -6.32 -16.82
C LEU A 123 1.35 -7.72 -16.56
N LEU A 124 0.60 -8.76 -16.95
CA LEU A 124 1.00 -10.16 -16.74
C LEU A 124 2.24 -10.54 -17.59
N GLU A 125 2.27 -10.12 -18.86
CA GLU A 125 3.44 -10.33 -19.72
C GLU A 125 4.71 -9.66 -19.17
N ALA A 126 4.59 -8.44 -18.66
CA ALA A 126 5.74 -7.74 -18.09
C ALA A 126 6.24 -8.44 -16.81
N ALA A 127 5.33 -8.89 -15.95
CA ALA A 127 5.68 -9.63 -14.76
C ALA A 127 6.37 -10.97 -15.10
N GLU A 128 5.88 -11.67 -16.11
CA GLU A 128 6.49 -12.93 -16.61
C GLU A 128 7.90 -12.68 -17.15
N LYS A 129 8.09 -11.63 -17.97
CA LYS A 129 9.40 -11.25 -18.54
C LYS A 129 10.45 -10.93 -17.46
N GLU A 130 10.01 -10.44 -16.30
CA GLU A 130 10.89 -10.15 -15.16
C GLU A 130 10.96 -11.28 -14.12
N GLU A 131 10.52 -12.48 -14.50
CA GLU A 131 10.57 -13.69 -13.66
C GLU A 131 9.79 -13.56 -12.34
N VAL A 132 8.74 -12.74 -12.33
CA VAL A 132 7.81 -12.57 -11.20
C VAL A 132 6.36 -12.82 -11.63
N PRO A 133 6.05 -14.02 -12.16
CA PRO A 133 4.73 -14.32 -12.69
C PRO A 133 3.63 -14.09 -11.66
N LEU A 134 2.48 -13.66 -12.15
CA LEU A 134 1.28 -13.38 -11.36
C LEU A 134 0.15 -14.33 -11.79
N THR A 135 -0.69 -14.70 -10.86
CA THR A 135 -1.93 -15.42 -11.11
C THR A 135 -3.11 -14.57 -10.69
N ILE A 136 -4.12 -14.44 -11.54
CA ILE A 136 -5.39 -13.79 -11.16
C ILE A 136 -6.23 -14.82 -10.41
N THR A 137 -6.66 -14.47 -9.21
CA THR A 137 -7.42 -15.37 -8.33
C THR A 137 -8.88 -14.99 -8.18
N GLN A 138 -9.24 -13.74 -8.49
CA GLN A 138 -10.60 -13.23 -8.46
C GLN A 138 -10.71 -12.04 -9.40
N GLY A 139 -11.85 -11.96 -10.12
CA GLY A 139 -12.28 -10.82 -10.90
C GLY A 139 -13.62 -10.30 -10.42
N TYR A 140 -14.57 -10.14 -11.36
CA TYR A 140 -15.93 -9.71 -11.06
C TYR A 140 -16.67 -10.72 -10.16
N VAL A 141 -17.41 -10.18 -9.22
CA VAL A 141 -18.36 -10.91 -8.36
C VAL A 141 -19.70 -10.20 -8.51
N SER A 142 -20.78 -10.94 -8.81
CA SER A 142 -22.11 -10.33 -8.94
C SER A 142 -22.61 -9.77 -7.60
N PRO A 143 -23.55 -8.80 -7.61
CA PRO A 143 -24.17 -8.32 -6.37
C PRO A 143 -24.82 -9.44 -5.55
N GLU A 144 -25.44 -10.41 -6.22
CA GLU A 144 -26.09 -11.57 -5.59
C GLU A 144 -25.08 -12.50 -4.91
N GLU A 145 -23.96 -12.78 -5.58
CA GLU A 145 -22.85 -13.56 -4.99
C GLU A 145 -22.23 -12.81 -3.83
N GLN A 146 -22.05 -11.50 -3.93
CA GLN A 146 -21.52 -10.67 -2.86
C GLN A 146 -22.43 -10.67 -1.62
N ASP A 147 -23.75 -10.60 -1.80
CA ASP A 147 -24.71 -10.71 -0.69
C ASP A 147 -24.66 -12.10 -0.04
N ALA A 148 -24.43 -13.16 -0.82
CA ALA A 148 -24.22 -14.49 -0.28
C ALA A 148 -22.93 -14.57 0.57
N LEU A 149 -21.83 -14.00 0.10
CA LEU A 149 -20.56 -13.90 0.86
C LEU A 149 -20.74 -13.10 2.15
N PHE A 150 -21.49 -11.99 2.09
CA PHE A 150 -21.79 -11.20 3.29
C PHE A 150 -22.59 -12.01 4.30
N GLU A 151 -23.62 -12.72 3.88
CA GLU A 151 -24.43 -13.55 4.76
C GLU A 151 -23.62 -14.72 5.35
N GLU A 152 -22.74 -15.34 4.57
CA GLU A 152 -21.83 -16.38 5.06
C GLU A 152 -20.92 -15.85 6.18
N GLU A 153 -20.34 -14.65 6.01
CA GLU A 153 -19.51 -14.01 7.02
C GLU A 153 -20.32 -13.67 8.28
N VAL A 154 -21.55 -13.18 8.13
CA VAL A 154 -22.46 -12.94 9.26
C VAL A 154 -22.71 -14.22 10.04
N GLN A 155 -23.04 -15.35 9.37
CA GLN A 155 -23.28 -16.62 10.00
C GLN A 155 -22.00 -17.16 10.70
N ARG A 156 -20.84 -16.99 10.08
CA ARG A 156 -19.56 -17.36 10.66
C ARG A 156 -19.31 -16.61 11.97
N LEU A 157 -19.49 -15.30 11.98
CA LEU A 157 -19.29 -14.44 13.15
C LEU A 157 -20.29 -14.76 14.29
N MET A 158 -21.53 -15.06 13.95
CA MET A 158 -22.52 -15.52 14.93
C MET A 158 -22.12 -16.83 15.59
N LYS A 159 -21.60 -17.79 14.79
CA LYS A 159 -21.24 -19.13 15.27
C LYS A 159 -19.92 -19.13 16.06
N GLU A 160 -18.89 -18.42 15.57
CA GLU A 160 -17.53 -18.51 16.13
C GLU A 160 -17.33 -17.51 17.28
N ASN A 161 -17.99 -16.35 17.25
CA ASN A 161 -17.80 -15.29 18.23
C ASN A 161 -19.01 -15.10 19.17
N ASP A 162 -20.07 -15.91 19.01
CA ASP A 162 -21.34 -15.78 19.78
C ASP A 162 -21.97 -14.38 19.65
N TYR A 163 -21.81 -13.77 18.48
CA TYR A 163 -22.39 -12.44 18.20
C TYR A 163 -23.88 -12.54 17.92
N SER A 164 -24.63 -11.51 18.38
CA SER A 164 -25.99 -11.30 17.85
C SER A 164 -25.91 -10.98 16.35
N ARG A 165 -27.00 -11.23 15.61
CA ARG A 165 -27.04 -10.94 14.16
C ARG A 165 -26.65 -9.48 13.87
N VAL A 166 -27.18 -8.51 14.63
CA VAL A 166 -26.86 -7.10 14.44
C VAL A 166 -25.37 -6.81 14.63
N MET A 167 -24.73 -7.41 15.65
CA MET A 167 -23.31 -7.24 15.88
C MET A 167 -22.47 -7.92 14.80
N ALA A 168 -22.91 -9.09 14.35
CA ALA A 168 -22.25 -9.81 13.26
C ALA A 168 -22.31 -9.00 11.95
N GLU A 169 -23.46 -8.46 11.57
CA GLU A 169 -23.63 -7.60 10.39
C GLU A 169 -22.74 -6.34 10.45
N GLN A 170 -22.71 -5.65 11.60
CA GLN A 170 -21.85 -4.47 11.81
C GLN A 170 -20.36 -4.80 11.76
N THR A 171 -20.00 -6.03 12.06
CA THR A 171 -18.62 -6.50 11.99
C THR A 171 -18.27 -6.95 10.57
N ALA A 172 -19.14 -7.75 9.96
CA ALA A 172 -18.96 -8.31 8.62
C ALA A 172 -18.75 -7.22 7.57
N ILE A 173 -19.51 -6.11 7.62
CA ILE A 173 -19.44 -5.04 6.61
C ILE A 173 -18.06 -4.38 6.50
N LYS A 174 -17.21 -4.52 7.53
CA LYS A 174 -15.85 -3.99 7.53
C LYS A 174 -14.88 -4.81 6.67
N THR A 175 -15.21 -6.09 6.45
CA THR A 175 -14.36 -7.05 5.71
C THR A 175 -15.03 -7.53 4.44
N VAL A 176 -16.34 -7.76 4.48
CA VAL A 176 -17.15 -8.24 3.36
C VAL A 176 -18.32 -7.25 3.17
N PRO A 177 -18.28 -6.35 2.20
CA PRO A 177 -19.40 -5.43 1.92
C PRO A 177 -20.60 -6.17 1.32
N LYS A 178 -21.73 -5.49 1.28
CA LYS A 178 -22.95 -5.98 0.62
C LYS A 178 -22.90 -5.83 -0.90
N GLY A 179 -23.84 -6.47 -1.59
CA GLY A 179 -24.04 -6.29 -3.01
C GLY A 179 -24.21 -4.81 -3.40
N GLY A 180 -23.62 -4.41 -4.51
CA GLY A 180 -23.56 -3.02 -4.97
C GLY A 180 -22.48 -2.16 -4.29
N GLN A 181 -21.79 -2.67 -3.26
CA GLN A 181 -20.87 -1.90 -2.44
C GLN A 181 -19.41 -2.42 -2.46
N ASP A 182 -19.12 -3.35 -3.37
CA ASP A 182 -17.76 -3.90 -3.53
C ASP A 182 -17.15 -3.56 -4.89
N GLU A 183 -15.88 -3.30 -4.89
CA GLU A 183 -15.10 -2.95 -6.08
C GLU A 183 -15.06 -4.05 -7.14
N SER A 184 -15.18 -5.33 -6.76
CA SER A 184 -15.26 -6.45 -7.68
C SER A 184 -16.43 -6.29 -8.67
N GLN A 185 -17.50 -5.64 -8.25
CA GLN A 185 -18.71 -5.42 -9.05
C GLN A 185 -18.55 -4.36 -10.14
N THR A 186 -17.43 -3.63 -10.13
CA THR A 186 -17.08 -2.74 -11.24
C THR A 186 -16.52 -3.49 -12.45
N GLY A 187 -16.07 -4.74 -12.28
CA GLY A 187 -15.29 -5.47 -13.27
C GLY A 187 -13.88 -4.90 -13.50
N LEU A 188 -13.53 -3.78 -12.87
CA LEU A 188 -12.24 -3.09 -13.03
C LEU A 188 -11.20 -3.50 -11.99
N SER A 189 -11.54 -4.44 -11.13
CA SER A 189 -10.67 -4.88 -10.04
C SER A 189 -10.37 -6.35 -10.15
N VAL A 190 -9.13 -6.73 -9.78
CA VAL A 190 -8.70 -8.12 -9.72
C VAL A 190 -7.91 -8.37 -8.45
N ARG A 191 -7.98 -9.61 -7.95
CA ARG A 191 -7.03 -10.12 -6.94
C ARG A 191 -5.96 -10.93 -7.63
N VAL A 192 -4.74 -10.74 -7.18
CA VAL A 192 -3.57 -11.45 -7.70
C VAL A 192 -2.85 -12.22 -6.59
N ALA A 193 -2.17 -13.27 -6.99
CA ALA A 193 -1.31 -14.07 -6.12
C ALA A 193 0.01 -14.39 -6.82
N ALA A 194 1.01 -14.77 -6.05
CA ALA A 194 2.20 -15.41 -6.60
C ALA A 194 1.92 -16.91 -6.79
N PRO A 195 2.39 -17.53 -7.88
CA PRO A 195 2.37 -18.97 -8.01
C PRO A 195 3.06 -19.62 -6.79
N ASP A 196 2.46 -20.69 -6.26
CA ASP A 196 2.99 -21.43 -5.08
C ASP A 196 3.21 -20.56 -3.83
N GLN A 197 2.44 -19.46 -3.68
CA GLN A 197 2.56 -18.53 -2.57
C GLN A 197 2.50 -19.22 -1.21
N LYS A 198 3.53 -18.96 -0.39
CA LYS A 198 3.59 -19.36 1.02
C LYS A 198 3.68 -18.11 1.88
N GLY A 199 2.69 -17.90 2.74
CA GLY A 199 2.62 -16.70 3.59
C GLY A 199 1.89 -15.54 2.95
N LYS A 200 2.22 -14.33 3.35
CA LYS A 200 1.52 -13.12 2.92
C LYS A 200 2.03 -12.65 1.55
N PHE A 201 1.13 -12.08 0.75
CA PHE A 201 1.50 -11.58 -0.58
C PHE A 201 2.49 -10.41 -0.52
N GLU A 202 2.39 -9.54 0.48
CA GLU A 202 3.31 -8.41 0.69
C GLU A 202 4.78 -8.82 0.90
N ASP A 203 5.05 -10.08 1.27
CA ASP A 203 6.40 -10.59 1.45
C ASP A 203 7.04 -11.11 0.14
N THR A 204 6.25 -11.19 -0.95
CA THR A 204 6.67 -11.79 -2.23
C THR A 204 7.48 -10.83 -3.12
N ALA A 205 8.19 -11.37 -4.11
CA ALA A 205 8.83 -10.60 -5.16
C ALA A 205 7.78 -9.91 -6.06
N GLN A 206 6.67 -10.57 -6.30
CA GLN A 206 5.53 -10.10 -7.08
C GLN A 206 4.94 -8.81 -6.51
N TYR A 207 4.69 -8.76 -5.20
CA TYR A 207 4.22 -7.53 -4.55
C TYR A 207 5.22 -6.39 -4.68
N ARG A 208 6.53 -6.65 -4.47
CA ARG A 208 7.58 -5.63 -4.63
C ARG A 208 7.67 -5.10 -6.06
N TRP A 209 7.44 -5.96 -7.05
CA TRP A 209 7.41 -5.58 -8.46
C TRP A 209 6.16 -4.74 -8.75
N LEU A 210 4.97 -5.20 -8.36
CA LEU A 210 3.71 -4.48 -8.53
C LEU A 210 3.74 -3.08 -7.88
N SER A 211 4.35 -2.96 -6.70
CA SER A 211 4.48 -1.66 -6.00
C SER A 211 5.25 -0.62 -6.80
N ARG A 212 6.09 -1.06 -7.74
CA ARG A 212 6.87 -0.16 -8.61
C ARG A 212 6.23 0.05 -9.98
N HIS A 213 5.65 -1.00 -10.56
CA HIS A 213 5.32 -1.07 -11.98
C HIS A 213 3.82 -1.07 -12.29
N SER A 214 2.93 -1.43 -11.36
CA SER A 214 1.49 -1.57 -11.64
C SER A 214 0.87 -0.32 -12.27
N ILE A 215 1.33 0.88 -11.90
CA ILE A 215 0.81 2.15 -12.43
C ILE A 215 1.15 2.37 -13.92
N GLU A 216 2.20 1.74 -14.42
CA GLU A 216 2.60 1.81 -15.83
C GLU A 216 1.55 1.14 -16.74
N TYR A 217 0.75 0.26 -16.14
CA TYR A 217 -0.37 -0.48 -16.76
C TYR A 217 -1.73 0.04 -16.29
N GLY A 218 -1.78 1.19 -15.62
CA GLY A 218 -3.03 1.81 -15.15
C GLY A 218 -3.63 1.19 -13.90
N PHE A 219 -2.88 0.33 -13.16
CA PHE A 219 -3.38 -0.30 -11.94
C PHE A 219 -2.80 0.35 -10.68
N VAL A 220 -3.65 0.47 -9.66
CA VAL A 220 -3.28 0.89 -8.32
C VAL A 220 -3.69 -0.19 -7.30
N PHE A 221 -3.02 -0.26 -6.15
CA PHE A 221 -3.55 -1.01 -5.01
C PHE A 221 -4.83 -0.34 -4.53
N ARG A 222 -5.92 -1.11 -4.50
CA ARG A 222 -7.25 -0.54 -4.16
C ARG A 222 -7.32 -0.08 -2.71
N PHE A 223 -6.73 -0.85 -1.79
CA PHE A 223 -6.71 -0.59 -0.36
C PHE A 223 -5.26 -0.47 0.13
N PRO A 224 -4.59 0.67 -0.15
CA PRO A 224 -3.18 0.84 0.19
C PRO A 224 -2.97 1.06 1.69
N GLU A 225 -1.77 0.75 2.17
CA GLU A 225 -1.38 0.91 3.56
C GLU A 225 -1.55 2.37 4.04
N GLY A 226 -2.07 2.54 5.26
CA GLY A 226 -2.27 3.86 5.86
C GLY A 226 -3.47 4.64 5.33
N LYS A 227 -4.32 4.06 4.47
CA LYS A 227 -5.48 4.72 3.87
C LYS A 227 -6.84 4.20 4.36
N SER A 228 -6.88 3.32 5.36
CA SER A 228 -8.12 2.71 5.87
C SER A 228 -9.19 3.72 6.33
N THR A 229 -8.77 4.91 6.80
CA THR A 229 -9.69 6.00 7.18
C THR A 229 -10.48 6.54 5.97
N TYR A 230 -9.88 6.55 4.78
CA TYR A 230 -10.52 7.01 3.55
C TYR A 230 -11.27 5.90 2.83
N THR A 231 -10.65 4.71 2.76
CA THR A 231 -11.20 3.57 2.02
C THR A 231 -12.28 2.80 2.81
N GLY A 232 -12.33 3.00 4.14
CA GLY A 232 -13.17 2.18 5.03
C GLY A 232 -12.76 0.71 5.14
N ARG A 233 -11.62 0.31 4.52
CA ARG A 233 -11.13 -1.07 4.42
C ARG A 233 -9.69 -1.15 4.91
N GLU A 234 -9.35 -2.29 5.47
CA GLU A 234 -7.98 -2.61 5.85
C GLU A 234 -7.08 -2.77 4.61
N PHE A 235 -5.77 -2.65 4.82
CA PHE A 235 -4.77 -2.87 3.77
C PHE A 235 -4.92 -4.24 3.11
N ASP A 236 -4.94 -4.27 1.78
CA ASP A 236 -4.96 -5.48 0.99
C ASP A 236 -3.91 -5.39 -0.13
N SER A 237 -2.82 -6.12 0.06
CA SER A 237 -1.67 -6.14 -0.85
C SER A 237 -1.93 -6.82 -2.19
N SER A 238 -3.00 -7.62 -2.27
CA SER A 238 -3.33 -8.43 -3.45
C SER A 238 -4.40 -7.82 -4.37
N TYR A 239 -5.07 -6.75 -3.93
CA TYR A 239 -6.22 -6.20 -4.62
C TYR A 239 -5.85 -5.00 -5.48
N LEU A 240 -5.87 -5.19 -6.79
CA LEU A 240 -5.57 -4.17 -7.79
C LEU A 240 -6.86 -3.60 -8.37
N ARG A 241 -6.84 -2.30 -8.65
CA ARG A 241 -7.91 -1.59 -9.34
C ARG A 241 -7.35 -0.86 -10.56
N TYR A 242 -7.98 -1.07 -11.72
CA TYR A 242 -7.70 -0.29 -12.92
C TYR A 242 -8.33 1.11 -12.81
N VAL A 243 -7.55 2.12 -13.05
CA VAL A 243 -7.95 3.53 -13.05
C VAL A 243 -7.46 4.28 -14.29
N GLY A 244 -6.74 3.58 -15.18
CA GLY A 244 -6.05 4.17 -16.34
C GLY A 244 -4.67 4.75 -15.97
N ASN A 245 -3.79 4.84 -16.95
CA ASN A 245 -2.40 5.20 -16.74
C ASN A 245 -2.22 6.61 -16.17
N ASP A 246 -2.97 7.59 -16.69
CA ASP A 246 -2.87 8.99 -16.26
C ASP A 246 -3.33 9.16 -14.80
N ALA A 247 -4.48 8.57 -14.45
CA ALA A 247 -4.99 8.60 -13.09
C ALA A 247 -4.06 7.86 -12.12
N ALA A 248 -3.56 6.68 -12.49
CA ALA A 248 -2.63 5.90 -11.67
C ALA A 248 -1.33 6.67 -11.38
N ALA A 249 -0.74 7.30 -12.42
CA ALA A 249 0.45 8.13 -12.27
C ALA A 249 0.20 9.34 -11.35
N ARG A 250 -0.96 9.99 -11.51
CA ARG A 250 -1.34 11.16 -10.71
C ARG A 250 -1.62 10.78 -9.26
N MET A 251 -2.36 9.68 -9.02
CA MET A 251 -2.61 9.16 -7.68
C MET A 251 -1.30 8.85 -6.94
N ARG A 252 -0.33 8.24 -7.62
CA ARG A 252 1.00 7.99 -7.07
C ARG A 252 1.75 9.28 -6.75
N GLN A 253 1.76 10.25 -7.66
CA GLN A 253 2.42 11.54 -7.47
C GLN A 253 1.85 12.29 -6.25
N LEU A 254 0.53 12.26 -6.07
CA LEU A 254 -0.19 12.95 -5.00
C LEU A 254 -0.29 12.10 -3.72
N GLN A 255 0.14 10.84 -3.75
CA GLN A 255 0.00 9.87 -2.65
C GLN A 255 -1.46 9.69 -2.19
N MET A 256 -2.38 9.69 -3.14
CA MET A 256 -3.83 9.56 -2.91
C MET A 256 -4.30 8.14 -3.16
N CYS A 257 -5.25 7.66 -2.34
CA CYS A 257 -6.08 6.50 -2.68
C CYS A 257 -7.19 6.91 -3.65
N LEU A 258 -7.98 5.95 -4.13
CA LEU A 258 -9.00 6.22 -5.13
C LEU A 258 -10.08 7.20 -4.64
N GLU A 259 -10.50 7.12 -3.38
CA GLU A 259 -11.46 8.04 -2.78
C GLU A 259 -10.95 9.49 -2.78
N GLU A 260 -9.72 9.69 -2.31
CA GLU A 260 -9.11 11.03 -2.28
C GLU A 260 -8.95 11.59 -3.69
N TYR A 261 -8.56 10.74 -4.65
CA TYR A 261 -8.36 11.15 -6.03
C TYR A 261 -9.67 11.43 -6.76
N ALA A 262 -10.71 10.64 -6.55
CA ALA A 262 -12.03 10.88 -7.11
C ALA A 262 -12.63 12.21 -6.63
N GLU A 263 -12.48 12.52 -5.34
CA GLU A 263 -12.86 13.83 -4.79
C GLU A 263 -12.02 14.96 -5.40
N TYR A 264 -10.71 14.79 -5.51
CA TYR A 264 -9.81 15.79 -6.13
C TYR A 264 -10.17 16.06 -7.59
N ALA A 265 -10.43 15.03 -8.38
CA ALA A 265 -10.75 15.13 -9.81
C ALA A 265 -12.15 15.70 -10.10
N SER A 266 -13.05 15.68 -9.11
CA SER A 266 -14.41 16.23 -9.23
C SER A 266 -14.49 17.75 -8.98
N ARG A 267 -13.42 18.37 -8.50
CA ARG A 267 -13.33 19.82 -8.20
C ARG A 267 -12.96 20.63 -9.42
#